data_ad2f40f8a3266be37bd83aa8f07e3061
#
_entry.id   ad2f40f8a3266be37bd83aa8f07e3061
#
_cell.length_a   1.000
_cell.length_b   1.000
_cell.length_c   1.000
_cell.angle_alpha   90.00
_cell.angle_beta   90.00
_cell.angle_gamma   90.00
#
_symmetry.space_group_name_H-M   'P 1'
#
loop_
_entity.id
_entity.type
_entity.pdbx_description
1 polymer ?
#
loop_
_entity_poly.entity_id
_entity_poly.type
_entity_poly.pdbx_seq_one_letter_code
_entity_poly.pdbx_strand_id
1 'polypeptide(L)'
;MGEVYKINIAGCDRELPICPIDDHMDIAGFVMFSDVEITERTAQALMEKCPEHDVIVTAESKGIPLAYEMARIGCRNYVVARKGIKAYMEDPIHVEVKSITTDHVQKLYLSKADCENLKGKRILIVDDVISTGESLAAMEELLHAIGGKVVGKACVLAEGDA
;
A
#
# COMPACT_ATOMS: atom_id res chain seq x y z
N MET A 1 1.49 -27.76 14.61
CA MET A 1 0.98 -26.82 13.58
C MET A 1 0.36 -25.65 14.32
N GLY A 2 0.74 -24.42 13.93
CA GLY A 2 0.11 -23.25 14.52
C GLY A 2 -1.35 -23.11 14.05
N GLU A 3 -2.13 -22.34 14.78
CA GLU A 3 -3.49 -22.00 14.37
C GLU A 3 -3.46 -21.17 13.09
N VAL A 4 -4.46 -21.38 12.22
CA VAL A 4 -4.59 -20.67 10.95
C VAL A 4 -5.98 -20.06 10.80
N TYR A 5 -6.06 -18.93 10.16
CA TYR A 5 -7.29 -18.29 9.76
C TYR A 5 -7.57 -18.59 8.29
N LYS A 6 -8.71 -19.23 8.02
CA LYS A 6 -9.11 -19.55 6.64
C LYS A 6 -9.87 -18.41 6.04
N ILE A 7 -9.47 -17.99 4.84
CA ILE A 7 -10.08 -16.88 4.13
C ILE A 7 -10.11 -17.15 2.62
N ASN A 8 -11.14 -16.66 1.95
CA ASN A 8 -11.18 -16.59 0.48
C ASN A 8 -10.95 -15.14 0.05
N ILE A 9 -9.94 -14.92 -0.77
CA ILE A 9 -9.55 -13.60 -1.29
C ILE A 9 -9.56 -13.68 -2.81
N ALA A 10 -10.45 -12.92 -3.45
CA ALA A 10 -10.57 -12.88 -4.91
C ALA A 10 -10.70 -14.27 -5.56
N GLY A 11 -11.41 -15.18 -4.93
CA GLY A 11 -11.59 -16.56 -5.39
C GLY A 11 -10.46 -17.52 -5.00
N CYS A 12 -9.45 -17.08 -4.29
CA CYS A 12 -8.33 -17.90 -3.81
C CYS A 12 -8.54 -18.26 -2.34
N ASP A 13 -8.62 -19.54 -2.03
CA ASP A 13 -8.63 -20.03 -0.65
C ASP A 13 -7.21 -19.98 -0.08
N ARG A 14 -7.05 -19.36 1.08
CA ARG A 14 -5.77 -19.26 1.79
C ARG A 14 -5.94 -19.54 3.28
N GLU A 15 -4.85 -20.00 3.88
CA GLU A 15 -4.71 -20.19 5.32
C GLU A 15 -3.64 -19.22 5.82
N LEU A 16 -4.07 -18.21 6.58
CA LEU A 16 -3.17 -17.21 7.14
C LEU A 16 -2.69 -17.66 8.52
N PRO A 17 -1.38 -17.60 8.81
CA PRO A 17 -0.89 -17.94 10.13
C PRO A 17 -1.41 -16.93 11.15
N ILE A 18 -1.86 -17.43 12.30
CA ILE A 18 -2.21 -16.58 13.43
C ILE A 18 -0.93 -16.26 14.20
N CYS A 19 -0.64 -14.97 14.32
CA CYS A 19 0.57 -14.45 14.93
C CYS A 19 0.20 -13.60 16.14
N PRO A 20 0.65 -13.95 17.37
CA PRO A 20 0.44 -13.10 18.52
C PRO A 20 1.23 -11.79 18.39
N ILE A 21 0.58 -10.67 18.67
CA ILE A 21 1.21 -9.35 18.77
C ILE A 21 1.52 -9.04 20.24
N ASP A 22 0.58 -9.32 21.12
CA ASP A 22 0.69 -9.14 22.57
C ASP A 22 -0.13 -10.20 23.33
N ASP A 23 -0.25 -10.07 24.65
CA ASP A 23 -0.96 -11.01 25.49
C ASP A 23 -2.49 -11.04 25.26
N HIS A 24 -3.02 -10.12 24.45
CA HIS A 24 -4.47 -9.92 24.26
C HIS A 24 -4.88 -9.86 22.79
N MET A 25 -3.93 -9.84 21.85
CA MET A 25 -4.21 -9.65 20.43
C MET A 25 -3.38 -10.57 19.54
N ASP A 26 -4.10 -11.31 18.71
CA ASP A 26 -3.54 -12.08 17.60
C ASP A 26 -3.96 -11.47 16.28
N ILE A 27 -3.09 -11.53 15.29
CA ILE A 27 -3.41 -11.16 13.92
C ILE A 27 -3.27 -12.34 12.97
N ALA A 28 -4.08 -12.35 11.92
CA ALA A 28 -3.88 -13.22 10.79
C ALA A 28 -2.85 -12.58 9.84
N GLY A 29 -1.67 -13.19 9.75
CA GLY A 29 -0.57 -12.65 8.96
C GLY A 29 -0.81 -12.80 7.47
N PHE A 30 -1.06 -11.69 6.78
CA PHE A 30 -1.23 -11.64 5.33
C PHE A 30 0.00 -11.06 4.65
N VAL A 31 0.65 -11.84 3.80
CA VAL A 31 1.81 -11.43 3.01
C VAL A 31 1.64 -11.93 1.59
N MET A 32 1.65 -11.02 0.61
CA MET A 32 1.48 -11.35 -0.81
C MET A 32 2.76 -11.81 -1.49
N PHE A 33 3.91 -11.66 -0.86
CA PHE A 33 5.18 -12.07 -1.44
C PHE A 33 5.18 -13.56 -1.77
N SER A 34 5.70 -13.89 -2.94
CA SER A 34 5.76 -15.25 -3.51
C SER A 34 4.41 -15.87 -3.90
N ASP A 35 3.29 -15.18 -3.67
CA ASP A 35 1.96 -15.65 -4.08
C ASP A 35 1.51 -14.92 -5.34
N VAL A 36 1.91 -15.43 -6.48
CA VAL A 36 1.62 -14.84 -7.80
C VAL A 36 0.13 -14.89 -8.10
N GLU A 37 -0.52 -16.02 -7.82
CA GLU A 37 -1.95 -16.19 -8.09
C GLU A 37 -2.80 -15.16 -7.35
N ILE A 38 -2.56 -15.00 -6.04
CA ILE A 38 -3.34 -14.03 -5.26
C ILE A 38 -3.06 -12.59 -5.71
N THR A 39 -1.84 -12.29 -6.10
CA THR A 39 -1.46 -10.97 -6.60
C THR A 39 -2.19 -10.64 -7.91
N GLU A 40 -2.21 -11.56 -8.86
CA GLU A 40 -2.92 -11.38 -10.13
C GLU A 40 -4.44 -11.27 -9.93
N ARG A 41 -5.02 -12.15 -9.13
CA ARG A 41 -6.46 -12.18 -8.87
C ARG A 41 -6.96 -10.95 -8.13
N THR A 42 -6.24 -10.51 -7.11
CA THR A 42 -6.62 -9.31 -6.34
C THR A 42 -6.42 -8.04 -7.16
N ALA A 43 -5.35 -7.95 -7.95
CA ALA A 43 -5.14 -6.83 -8.85
C ALA A 43 -6.29 -6.67 -9.85
N GLN A 44 -6.70 -7.75 -10.49
CA GLN A 44 -7.83 -7.73 -11.42
C GLN A 44 -9.13 -7.33 -10.73
N ALA A 45 -9.46 -7.93 -9.59
CA ALA A 45 -10.67 -7.62 -8.85
C ALA A 45 -10.73 -6.16 -8.37
N LEU A 46 -9.61 -5.60 -7.94
CA LEU A 46 -9.52 -4.19 -7.52
C LEU A 46 -9.65 -3.24 -8.72
N MET A 47 -9.01 -3.55 -9.84
CA MET A 47 -9.08 -2.71 -11.04
C MET A 47 -10.50 -2.56 -11.59
N GLU A 48 -11.36 -3.57 -11.41
CA GLU A 48 -12.78 -3.52 -11.79
C GLU A 48 -13.60 -2.53 -10.95
N LYS A 49 -13.13 -2.20 -9.74
CA LYS A 49 -13.83 -1.36 -8.76
C LYS A 49 -13.23 0.02 -8.58
N CYS A 50 -11.96 0.18 -8.92
CA CYS A 50 -11.25 1.44 -8.71
C CYS A 50 -11.68 2.50 -9.72
N PRO A 51 -11.67 3.80 -9.33
CA PRO A 51 -11.89 4.90 -10.25
C PRO A 51 -10.76 4.99 -11.29
N GLU A 52 -11.03 5.67 -12.37
CA GLU A 52 -9.98 5.98 -13.37
C GLU A 52 -8.83 6.76 -12.73
N HIS A 53 -7.62 6.34 -13.04
CA HIS A 53 -6.39 6.93 -12.52
C HIS A 53 -5.27 6.88 -13.55
N ASP A 54 -4.26 7.72 -13.34
CA ASP A 54 -3.10 7.85 -14.24
C ASP A 54 -1.88 7.14 -13.67
N VAL A 55 -1.81 7.00 -12.35
CA VAL A 55 -0.68 6.41 -11.63
C VAL A 55 -1.12 5.76 -10.33
N ILE A 56 -0.45 4.69 -9.96
CA ILE A 56 -0.64 3.99 -8.69
C ILE A 56 0.52 4.35 -7.76
N VAL A 57 0.22 4.64 -6.50
CA VAL A 57 1.23 4.87 -5.46
C VAL A 57 1.02 3.87 -4.33
N THR A 58 2.11 3.28 -3.89
CA THR A 58 2.15 2.42 -2.70
C THR A 58 3.32 2.79 -1.80
N ALA A 59 3.22 2.49 -0.51
CA ALA A 59 4.35 2.60 0.40
C ALA A 59 5.17 1.30 0.41
N GLU A 60 6.49 1.43 0.60
CA GLU A 60 7.36 0.28 0.81
C GLU A 60 6.85 -0.55 2.01
N SER A 61 6.70 -1.92 1.96
CA SER A 61 7.16 -2.74 0.87
C SER A 61 6.12 -3.78 0.42
N LYS A 62 5.19 -4.22 1.29
CA LYS A 62 4.34 -5.38 1.02
C LYS A 62 3.28 -5.17 -0.06
N GLY A 63 2.89 -3.93 -0.31
CA GLY A 63 1.97 -3.56 -1.38
C GLY A 63 2.60 -3.45 -2.78
N ILE A 64 3.94 -3.54 -2.89
CA ILE A 64 4.64 -3.35 -4.17
C ILE A 64 4.20 -4.36 -5.25
N PRO A 65 4.12 -5.66 -4.99
CA PRO A 65 3.66 -6.63 -6.00
C PRO A 65 2.26 -6.29 -6.53
N LEU A 66 1.34 -5.91 -5.66
CA LEU A 66 -0.01 -5.53 -6.03
C LEU A 66 -0.01 -4.27 -6.89
N ALA A 67 0.71 -3.24 -6.49
CA ALA A 67 0.81 -1.99 -7.24
C ALA A 67 1.41 -2.21 -8.65
N TYR A 68 2.47 -3.01 -8.74
CA TYR A 68 3.03 -3.38 -10.04
C TYR A 68 2.01 -4.08 -10.93
N GLU A 69 1.34 -5.11 -10.42
CA GLU A 69 0.40 -5.90 -11.22
C GLU A 69 -0.82 -5.06 -11.65
N MET A 70 -1.36 -4.23 -10.76
CA MET A 70 -2.45 -3.32 -11.12
C MET A 70 -2.00 -2.32 -12.21
N ALA A 71 -0.80 -1.77 -12.10
CA ALA A 71 -0.25 -0.89 -13.13
C ALA A 71 -0.03 -1.62 -14.46
N ARG A 72 0.47 -2.86 -14.42
CA ARG A 72 0.72 -3.68 -15.60
C ARG A 72 -0.54 -3.89 -16.43
N ILE A 73 -1.66 -4.19 -15.78
CA ILE A 73 -2.95 -4.42 -16.45
C ILE A 73 -3.77 -3.15 -16.71
N GLY A 74 -3.31 -2.00 -16.21
CA GLY A 74 -4.05 -0.73 -16.31
C GLY A 74 -3.20 0.44 -16.77
N CYS A 75 -2.95 1.40 -15.88
CA CYS A 75 -2.36 2.70 -16.22
C CYS A 75 -0.87 2.66 -16.64
N ARG A 76 -0.17 1.56 -16.45
CA ARG A 76 1.25 1.36 -16.84
C ARG A 76 2.23 2.27 -16.11
N ASN A 77 1.85 2.83 -14.98
CA ASN A 77 2.67 3.74 -14.18
C ASN A 77 2.42 3.50 -12.68
N TYR A 78 3.48 3.28 -11.92
CA TYR A 78 3.40 3.20 -10.46
C TYR A 78 4.64 3.80 -9.80
N VAL A 79 4.47 4.30 -8.60
CA VAL A 79 5.50 4.90 -7.76
C VAL A 79 5.48 4.27 -6.38
N VAL A 80 6.66 4.06 -5.82
CA VAL A 80 6.83 3.54 -4.46
C VAL A 80 7.38 4.62 -3.55
N ALA A 81 6.59 5.03 -2.56
CA ALA A 81 7.07 5.88 -1.49
C ALA A 81 7.96 5.04 -0.55
N ARG A 82 9.19 5.51 -0.35
CA ARG A 82 10.22 4.76 0.36
C ARG A 82 10.24 5.13 1.85
N LYS A 83 10.61 4.18 2.70
CA LYS A 83 10.75 4.38 4.15
C LYS A 83 12.10 4.97 4.56
N GLY A 84 12.99 5.19 3.63
CA GLY A 84 14.31 5.78 3.86
C GLY A 84 14.89 6.37 2.57
N ILE A 85 15.80 7.32 2.73
CA ILE A 85 16.51 7.92 1.61
C ILE A 85 17.42 6.88 0.96
N LYS A 86 17.39 6.84 -0.37
CA LYS A 86 18.27 5.97 -1.18
C LYS A 86 19.28 6.82 -1.93
N ALA A 87 20.43 6.25 -2.22
CA ALA A 87 21.54 6.96 -2.86
C ALA A 87 21.20 7.58 -4.22
N TYR A 88 20.21 7.05 -4.92
CA TYR A 88 19.74 7.57 -6.22
C TYR A 88 18.67 8.67 -6.11
N MET A 89 18.23 9.02 -4.91
CA MET A 89 17.22 10.06 -4.70
C MET A 89 17.89 11.44 -4.67
N GLU A 90 17.57 12.25 -5.66
CA GLU A 90 17.90 13.66 -5.68
C GLU A 90 16.79 14.48 -5.01
N ASP A 91 17.15 15.37 -4.11
CA ASP A 91 16.24 16.29 -3.42
C ASP A 91 14.96 15.61 -2.91
N PRO A 92 15.06 14.56 -2.06
CA PRO A 92 13.88 13.81 -1.65
C PRO A 92 12.94 14.68 -0.82
N ILE A 93 11.65 14.61 -1.15
CA ILE A 93 10.57 15.19 -0.35
C ILE A 93 10.05 14.11 0.59
N HIS A 94 9.77 14.48 1.82
CA HIS A 94 9.26 13.53 2.81
C HIS A 94 8.12 14.11 3.63
N VAL A 95 7.32 13.21 4.19
CA VAL A 95 6.35 13.48 5.26
C VAL A 95 6.67 12.59 6.46
N GLU A 96 6.49 13.12 7.64
CA GLU A 96 6.60 12.36 8.88
C GLU A 96 5.24 11.76 9.25
N VAL A 97 5.21 10.45 9.42
CA VAL A 97 4.04 9.73 9.92
C VAL A 97 4.26 9.46 11.40
N LYS A 98 3.48 10.09 12.26
CA LYS A 98 3.45 9.77 13.68
C LYS A 98 2.42 8.67 13.92
N SER A 99 2.87 7.50 14.33
CA SER A 99 1.96 6.47 14.85
C SER A 99 1.57 6.83 16.28
N ILE A 100 0.27 6.74 16.59
CA ILE A 100 -0.24 6.98 17.95
C ILE A 100 0.20 5.86 18.91
N THR A 101 0.51 4.67 18.37
CA THR A 101 0.79 3.46 19.16
C THR A 101 2.26 3.17 19.37
N THR A 102 3.16 3.87 18.69
CA THR A 102 4.62 3.68 18.83
C THR A 102 5.33 5.01 18.85
N ASP A 103 6.34 5.16 19.72
CA ASP A 103 7.23 6.33 19.77
C ASP A 103 8.11 6.49 18.50
N HIS A 104 7.83 5.72 17.45
CA HIS A 104 8.58 5.75 16.21
C HIS A 104 7.90 6.61 15.17
N VAL A 105 8.57 7.70 14.80
CA VAL A 105 8.21 8.51 13.64
C VAL A 105 8.63 7.76 12.38
N GLN A 106 7.68 7.34 11.56
CA GLN A 106 7.97 6.83 10.22
C GLN A 106 8.01 8.00 9.24
N LYS A 107 8.95 7.95 8.31
CA LYS A 107 9.05 8.92 7.21
C LYS A 107 8.80 8.21 5.88
N LEU A 108 8.03 8.87 5.02
CA LEU A 108 7.85 8.44 3.64
C LEU A 108 8.54 9.43 2.72
N TYR A 109 9.31 8.93 1.78
CA TYR A 109 10.15 9.71 0.86
C TYR A 109 9.74 9.46 -0.59
N LEU A 110 9.68 10.55 -1.35
CA LEU A 110 9.58 10.54 -2.81
C LEU A 110 10.80 11.24 -3.40
N SER A 111 11.36 10.72 -4.48
CA SER A 111 12.40 11.41 -5.23
C SER A 111 11.82 12.60 -5.99
N LYS A 112 12.68 13.51 -6.44
CA LYS A 112 12.26 14.61 -7.30
C LYS A 112 11.60 14.11 -8.59
N ALA A 113 12.15 13.07 -9.20
CA ALA A 113 11.57 12.44 -10.39
C ALA A 113 10.18 11.85 -10.14
N ASP A 114 9.97 11.22 -8.97
CA ASP A 114 8.65 10.72 -8.57
C ASP A 114 7.65 11.87 -8.41
N CYS A 115 8.05 12.95 -7.77
CA CYS A 115 7.19 14.13 -7.61
C CYS A 115 6.80 14.75 -8.97
N GLU A 116 7.72 14.84 -9.89
CA GLU A 116 7.45 15.31 -11.26
C GLU A 116 6.50 14.37 -12.02
N ASN A 117 6.66 13.05 -11.82
CA ASN A 117 5.76 12.05 -12.41
C ASN A 117 4.34 12.14 -11.83
N LEU A 118 4.19 12.48 -10.56
CA LEU A 118 2.91 12.49 -9.85
C LEU A 118 2.14 13.81 -9.98
N LYS A 119 2.85 14.92 -10.19
CA LYS A 119 2.26 16.26 -10.21
C LYS A 119 1.15 16.39 -11.26
N GLY A 120 -0.02 16.83 -10.82
CA GLY A 120 -1.18 17.05 -11.66
C GLY A 120 -1.90 15.78 -12.12
N LYS A 121 -1.44 14.60 -11.71
CA LYS A 121 -2.04 13.33 -12.12
C LYS A 121 -3.09 12.83 -11.12
N ARG A 122 -4.00 12.01 -11.65
CA ARG A 122 -4.98 11.28 -10.85
C ARG A 122 -4.28 10.07 -10.23
N ILE A 123 -4.24 10.01 -8.92
CA ILE A 123 -3.47 9.02 -8.14
C ILE A 123 -4.42 8.05 -7.45
N LEU A 124 -4.18 6.76 -7.62
CA LEU A 124 -4.77 5.70 -6.83
C LEU A 124 -3.72 5.21 -5.80
N ILE A 125 -4.04 5.31 -4.52
CA ILE A 125 -3.20 4.77 -3.45
C ILE A 125 -3.60 3.30 -3.23
N VAL A 126 -2.60 2.42 -3.18
CA VAL A 126 -2.80 0.97 -3.03
C VAL A 126 -1.93 0.43 -1.91
N ASP A 127 -2.49 -0.45 -1.09
CA ASP A 127 -1.74 -1.21 -0.09
C ASP A 127 -2.26 -2.66 -0.02
N ASP A 128 -1.51 -3.54 0.62
CA ASP A 128 -1.94 -4.91 0.88
C ASP A 128 -2.98 -4.96 2.00
N VAL A 129 -2.69 -4.33 3.12
CA VAL A 129 -3.55 -4.26 4.32
C VAL A 129 -3.62 -2.83 4.85
N ILE A 130 -4.82 -2.36 5.13
CA ILE A 130 -5.06 -1.11 5.86
C ILE A 130 -5.59 -1.45 7.25
N SER A 131 -4.93 -0.97 8.31
CA SER A 131 -5.35 -1.18 9.69
C SER A 131 -5.93 0.08 10.34
N THR A 132 -5.09 1.04 10.75
CA THR A 132 -5.55 2.28 11.39
C THR A 132 -5.84 3.40 10.38
N GLY A 133 -5.33 3.30 9.18
CA GLY A 133 -5.41 4.34 8.16
C GLY A 133 -4.43 5.51 8.34
N GLU A 134 -3.60 5.52 9.38
CA GLU A 134 -2.64 6.61 9.64
C GLU A 134 -1.58 6.72 8.54
N SER A 135 -0.99 5.58 8.12
CA SER A 135 -0.03 5.55 7.01
C SER A 135 -0.64 6.01 5.70
N LEU A 136 -1.92 5.68 5.50
CA LEU A 136 -2.70 6.08 4.33
C LEU A 136 -2.95 7.59 4.34
N ALA A 137 -3.34 8.17 5.48
CA ALA A 137 -3.56 9.61 5.63
C ALA A 137 -2.28 10.41 5.40
N ALA A 138 -1.14 9.94 5.90
CA ALA A 138 0.14 10.57 5.67
C ALA A 138 0.59 10.49 4.20
N MET A 139 0.36 9.37 3.54
CA MET A 139 0.59 9.24 2.10
C MET A 139 -0.26 10.25 1.32
N GLU A 140 -1.53 10.37 1.67
CA GLU A 140 -2.44 11.32 1.04
C GLU A 140 -1.95 12.77 1.23
N GLU A 141 -1.54 13.13 2.43
CA GLU A 141 -0.96 14.44 2.73
C GLU A 141 0.28 14.73 1.87
N LEU A 142 1.21 13.77 1.78
CA LEU A 142 2.41 13.89 0.94
C LEU A 142 2.06 14.12 -0.53
N LEU A 143 1.12 13.36 -1.05
CA LEU A 143 0.70 13.45 -2.45
C LEU A 143 -0.03 14.77 -2.75
N HIS A 144 -0.84 15.27 -1.84
CA HIS A 144 -1.44 16.60 -1.96
C HIS A 144 -0.39 17.71 -1.94
N ALA A 145 0.62 17.62 -1.06
CA ALA A 145 1.68 18.62 -0.96
C ALA A 145 2.50 18.78 -2.23
N ILE A 146 2.66 17.72 -3.03
CA ILE A 146 3.38 17.76 -4.31
C ILE A 146 2.48 18.06 -5.51
N GLY A 147 1.20 18.35 -5.28
CA GLY A 147 0.25 18.71 -6.35
C GLY A 147 -0.37 17.53 -7.09
N GLY A 148 -0.35 16.34 -6.50
CA GLY A 148 -1.07 15.18 -6.98
C GLY A 148 -2.56 15.23 -6.61
N LYS A 149 -3.40 14.53 -7.36
CA LYS A 149 -4.83 14.42 -7.11
C LYS A 149 -5.19 12.97 -6.75
N VAL A 150 -5.39 12.71 -5.46
CA VAL A 150 -5.83 11.40 -5.00
C VAL A 150 -7.30 11.18 -5.36
N VAL A 151 -7.57 10.19 -6.20
CA VAL A 151 -8.92 9.86 -6.68
C VAL A 151 -9.52 8.64 -6.01
N GLY A 152 -8.70 7.83 -5.34
CA GLY A 152 -9.16 6.66 -4.62
C GLY A 152 -8.05 6.00 -3.81
N LYS A 153 -8.48 5.07 -2.97
CA LYS A 153 -7.63 4.24 -2.11
C LYS A 153 -8.14 2.81 -2.19
N ALA A 154 -7.25 1.86 -2.32
CA ALA A 154 -7.59 0.45 -2.41
C ALA A 154 -6.65 -0.42 -1.59
N CYS A 155 -7.18 -1.48 -1.01
CA CYS A 155 -6.43 -2.51 -0.33
C CYS A 155 -7.05 -3.88 -0.55
N VAL A 156 -6.27 -4.93 -0.29
CA VAL A 156 -6.79 -6.30 -0.34
C VAL A 156 -7.60 -6.61 0.91
N LEU A 157 -7.08 -6.28 2.07
CA LEU A 157 -7.73 -6.49 3.37
C LEU A 157 -7.77 -5.19 4.18
N ALA A 158 -8.86 -5.01 4.92
CA ALA A 158 -9.00 -3.97 5.93
C ALA A 158 -9.15 -4.62 7.31
N GLU A 159 -8.44 -4.12 8.29
CA GLU A 159 -8.46 -4.60 9.68
C GLU A 159 -9.13 -3.57 10.60
N GLY A 160 -9.75 -4.06 11.67
CA GLY A 160 -10.39 -3.18 12.65
C GLY A 160 -11.49 -2.32 12.05
N ASP A 161 -11.43 -1.03 12.30
CA ASP A 161 -12.41 -0.04 11.86
C ASP A 161 -11.98 0.71 10.56
N ALA A 162 -11.03 0.16 9.82
CA ALA A 162 -10.50 0.77 8.60
C ALA A 162 -11.48 0.80 7.42
#